data_2c93ae1f7732d4b36b46fd24ee5061aa
#
_entry.id   2c93ae1f7732d4b36b46fd24ee5061aa
#
_cell.length_a   1.000
_cell.length_b   1.000
_cell.length_c   1.000
_cell.angle_alpha   90.00
_cell.angle_beta   90.00
_cell.angle_gamma   90.00
#
_symmetry.space_group_name_H-M   'P 1'
#
loop_
_entity.id
_entity.type
_entity.pdbx_description
1 polymer ?
#
loop_
_entity_poly.entity_id
_entity_poly.type
_entity_poly.pdbx_seq_one_letter_code
_entity_poly.pdbx_strand_id
1 'polypeptide(L)'
;MLKIEKQAKAIKITEVKESNYKGQFIVEPLYRGYGNTLGNALRRVLLSSIPGAAIKGMRIEGVLSEFTVMDGVKEAVTEIILNVKEIVVKAESSGERRMSLSIKGPKVVKAADIVADIGLEIVNPEQIICTVTTDRTLDMEFIVDTGEGFVVSEEIDKKDWPVDYIAVDAIYTPIRKVSYEIQDTMFGRMTDFDKLTLNVETDGSIEIRDAISYAVELLKLHLDPFLEIGNKMENLRDDIEEMIEEPMDIQVIDDKSHDMKIEELDLTVRSFNCLKKAGIEAVSYTHLRAHETVLDL
;
A
#
# COMPACT_ATOMS: atom_id res chain seq x y z
N MET A 1 -23.16 -16.98 -2.31
CA MET A 1 -23.16 -15.56 -1.93
C MET A 1 -23.93 -15.28 -0.64
N LEU A 2 -25.20 -15.59 -0.51
CA LEU A 2 -26.04 -15.27 0.67
C LEU A 2 -25.52 -15.74 2.05
N LYS A 3 -24.70 -16.80 2.12
CA LYS A 3 -24.18 -17.34 3.39
C LYS A 3 -22.96 -16.54 3.88
N ILE A 4 -22.11 -16.11 2.97
CA ILE A 4 -20.91 -15.28 3.24
C ILE A 4 -21.33 -13.87 3.67
N GLU A 5 -22.31 -13.27 2.99
CA GLU A 5 -22.81 -11.93 3.32
C GLU A 5 -23.50 -11.85 4.68
N LYS A 6 -24.26 -12.91 5.05
CA LYS A 6 -24.90 -12.96 6.39
C LYS A 6 -23.87 -13.10 7.51
N GLN A 7 -22.74 -13.77 7.26
CA GLN A 7 -21.68 -13.95 8.25
C GLN A 7 -20.75 -12.74 8.32
N ALA A 8 -20.47 -12.08 7.20
CA ALA A 8 -19.73 -10.83 7.19
C ALA A 8 -20.42 -9.74 8.04
N LYS A 9 -21.75 -9.73 8.06
CA LYS A 9 -22.55 -8.85 8.94
C LYS A 9 -22.47 -9.22 10.43
N ALA A 10 -21.98 -10.41 10.79
CA ALA A 10 -21.83 -10.86 12.16
C ALA A 10 -20.46 -10.53 12.76
N ILE A 11 -19.51 -10.04 11.95
CA ILE A 11 -18.17 -9.64 12.43
C ILE A 11 -18.35 -8.44 13.36
N LYS A 12 -17.82 -8.59 14.57
CA LYS A 12 -17.80 -7.53 15.58
C LYS A 12 -16.37 -7.11 15.82
N ILE A 13 -16.17 -5.81 15.96
CA ILE A 13 -14.91 -5.22 16.36
C ILE A 13 -15.10 -4.66 17.76
N THR A 14 -14.32 -5.17 18.71
CA THR A 14 -14.31 -4.68 20.09
C THR A 14 -12.98 -3.99 20.34
N GLU A 15 -13.03 -2.74 20.74
CA GLU A 15 -11.85 -1.99 21.12
C GLU A 15 -11.65 -2.06 22.63
N VAL A 16 -10.44 -2.40 23.04
CA VAL A 16 -9.97 -2.31 24.41
C VAL A 16 -8.87 -1.25 24.45
N LYS A 17 -9.23 -0.06 24.88
CA LYS A 17 -8.32 1.09 24.94
C LYS A 17 -7.49 1.00 26.24
N GLU A 18 -6.16 0.84 26.12
CA GLU A 18 -5.25 0.87 27.27
C GLU A 18 -4.80 2.31 27.57
N SER A 19 -4.52 3.11 26.54
CA SER A 19 -4.16 4.53 26.62
C SER A 19 -4.52 5.24 25.32
N ASN A 20 -4.22 6.55 25.20
CA ASN A 20 -4.41 7.27 23.93
C ASN A 20 -3.48 6.77 22.82
N TYR A 21 -2.35 6.15 23.18
CA TYR A 21 -1.29 5.72 22.28
C TYR A 21 -1.17 4.20 22.15
N LYS A 22 -1.94 3.44 22.94
CA LYS A 22 -1.91 1.99 22.95
C LYS A 22 -3.31 1.42 23.06
N GLY A 23 -3.68 0.57 22.12
CA GLY A 23 -4.98 -0.06 22.06
C GLY A 23 -4.93 -1.43 21.44
N GLN A 24 -5.96 -2.22 21.78
CA GLN A 24 -6.18 -3.55 21.30
C GLN A 24 -7.52 -3.60 20.57
N PHE A 25 -7.53 -4.19 19.39
CA PHE A 25 -8.73 -4.41 18.60
C PHE A 25 -8.97 -5.91 18.44
N ILE A 26 -10.12 -6.36 18.89
CA ILE A 26 -10.55 -7.74 18.80
C ILE A 26 -11.58 -7.82 17.68
N VAL A 27 -11.29 -8.66 16.69
CA VAL A 27 -12.16 -8.88 15.51
C VAL A 27 -12.60 -10.33 15.49
N GLU A 28 -13.87 -10.58 15.70
CA GLU A 28 -14.46 -11.92 15.73
C GLU A 28 -15.95 -11.91 15.35
N PRO A 29 -16.51 -13.01 14.81
CA PRO A 29 -15.84 -14.20 14.31
C PRO A 29 -15.33 -13.98 12.87
N LEU A 30 -14.13 -14.45 12.56
CA LEU A 30 -13.57 -14.49 11.20
C LEU A 30 -13.57 -15.93 10.70
N TYR A 31 -13.67 -16.15 9.40
CA TYR A 31 -13.44 -17.47 8.83
C TYR A 31 -12.02 -17.96 9.11
N ARG A 32 -11.86 -19.24 9.28
CA ARG A 32 -10.57 -19.88 9.50
C ARG A 32 -9.54 -19.47 8.45
N GLY A 33 -8.39 -19.00 8.91
CA GLY A 33 -7.30 -18.49 8.08
C GLY A 33 -7.37 -16.98 7.79
N TYR A 34 -8.57 -16.37 7.87
CA TYR A 34 -8.70 -14.91 7.65
C TYR A 34 -8.06 -14.08 8.75
N GLY A 35 -7.99 -14.60 9.99
CA GLY A 35 -7.27 -13.94 11.07
C GLY A 35 -5.81 -13.66 10.69
N ASN A 36 -5.13 -14.65 10.12
CA ASN A 36 -3.74 -14.50 9.69
C ASN A 36 -3.60 -13.56 8.47
N THR A 37 -4.47 -13.73 7.48
CA THR A 37 -4.46 -12.90 6.26
C THR A 37 -4.64 -11.41 6.60
N LEU A 38 -5.68 -11.09 7.38
CA LEU A 38 -5.98 -9.70 7.77
C LEU A 38 -4.95 -9.15 8.75
N GLY A 39 -4.57 -9.94 9.77
CA GLY A 39 -3.59 -9.53 10.77
C GLY A 39 -2.23 -9.19 10.17
N ASN A 40 -1.73 -10.03 9.27
CA ASN A 40 -0.47 -9.77 8.57
C ASN A 40 -0.56 -8.59 7.59
N ALA A 41 -1.63 -8.50 6.81
CA ALA A 41 -1.84 -7.40 5.88
C ALA A 41 -1.90 -6.05 6.62
N LEU A 42 -2.75 -5.94 7.64
CA LEU A 42 -2.88 -4.74 8.45
C LEU A 42 -1.56 -4.37 9.16
N ARG A 43 -0.89 -5.35 9.76
CA ARG A 43 0.41 -5.11 10.40
C ARG A 43 1.42 -4.50 9.44
N ARG A 44 1.52 -5.04 8.22
CA ARG A 44 2.47 -4.55 7.22
C ARG A 44 2.15 -3.12 6.80
N VAL A 45 0.90 -2.85 6.46
CA VAL A 45 0.47 -1.50 6.01
C VAL A 45 0.64 -0.48 7.13
N LEU A 46 0.23 -0.82 8.37
CA LEU A 46 0.40 0.07 9.52
C LEU A 46 1.86 0.46 9.76
N LEU A 47 2.80 -0.48 9.60
CA LEU A 47 4.23 -0.21 9.85
C LEU A 47 4.94 0.52 8.70
N SER A 48 4.41 0.47 7.46
CA SER A 48 5.13 0.98 6.29
C SER A 48 4.48 2.16 5.59
N SER A 49 3.16 2.32 5.70
CA SER A 49 2.42 3.17 4.75
C SER A 49 1.51 4.20 5.42
N ILE A 50 1.64 4.38 6.74
CA ILE A 50 0.92 5.45 7.42
C ILE A 50 1.76 6.72 7.33
N PRO A 51 1.20 7.81 6.78
CA PRO A 51 1.91 9.08 6.67
C PRO A 51 2.08 9.73 8.06
N GLY A 52 3.18 10.44 8.22
CA GLY A 52 3.46 11.23 9.40
C GLY A 52 4.38 12.40 9.09
N ALA A 53 4.79 13.12 10.13
CA ALA A 53 5.72 14.23 10.01
C ALA A 53 6.99 13.93 10.80
N ALA A 54 8.14 14.37 10.26
CA ALA A 54 9.43 14.19 10.90
C ALA A 54 10.36 15.37 10.63
N ILE A 55 11.33 15.59 11.52
CA ILE A 55 12.42 16.51 11.30
C ILE A 55 13.43 15.84 10.39
N LYS A 56 13.58 16.36 9.16
CA LYS A 56 14.51 15.84 8.15
C LYS A 56 15.83 16.59 8.09
N GLY A 57 15.89 17.78 8.68
CA GLY A 57 17.10 18.59 8.70
C GLY A 57 17.13 19.53 9.88
N MET A 58 18.34 19.88 10.31
CA MET A 58 18.56 20.84 11.36
C MET A 58 19.78 21.72 11.07
N ARG A 59 19.77 22.91 11.64
CA ARG A 59 20.87 23.85 11.63
C ARG A 59 21.14 24.29 13.05
N ILE A 60 22.40 24.39 13.41
CA ILE A 60 22.84 24.96 14.67
C ILE A 60 23.82 26.10 14.33
N GLU A 61 23.64 27.28 14.90
CA GLU A 61 24.51 28.40 14.60
C GLU A 61 25.96 28.12 15.00
N GLY A 62 26.87 28.29 14.03
CA GLY A 62 28.30 28.04 14.22
C GLY A 62 28.74 26.58 14.11
N VAL A 63 27.85 25.67 13.69
CA VAL A 63 28.15 24.25 13.46
C VAL A 63 27.98 23.91 12.00
N LEU A 64 29.02 23.33 11.38
CA LEU A 64 29.03 22.92 9.98
C LEU A 64 29.06 21.41 9.81
N SER A 65 29.30 20.66 10.87
CA SER A 65 29.45 19.20 10.82
C SER A 65 28.82 18.53 12.03
N GLU A 66 28.21 17.40 11.80
CA GLU A 66 27.60 16.53 12.84
C GLU A 66 28.59 16.00 13.87
N PHE A 67 29.90 15.94 13.52
CA PHE A 67 30.96 15.46 14.41
C PHE A 67 31.55 16.56 15.30
N THR A 68 30.99 17.75 15.30
CA THR A 68 31.48 18.89 16.07
C THR A 68 31.05 18.77 17.54
N VAL A 69 31.93 19.21 18.43
CA VAL A 69 31.60 19.44 19.84
C VAL A 69 31.49 20.92 20.07
N MET A 70 30.40 21.35 20.73
CA MET A 70 30.15 22.76 21.01
C MET A 70 30.64 23.14 22.43
N ASP A 71 31.40 24.23 22.50
CA ASP A 71 31.79 24.77 23.83
C ASP A 71 30.52 25.27 24.55
N GLY A 72 30.41 24.84 25.83
CA GLY A 72 29.29 25.24 26.66
C GLY A 72 27.99 24.46 26.47
N VAL A 73 27.98 23.41 25.67
CA VAL A 73 26.93 22.41 25.56
C VAL A 73 27.51 21.06 25.99
N LYS A 74 26.76 20.31 26.79
CA LYS A 74 27.23 19.06 27.36
C LYS A 74 27.27 17.93 26.30
N GLU A 75 26.28 17.87 25.47
CA GLU A 75 26.09 16.84 24.46
C GLU A 75 26.84 17.21 23.18
N ALA A 76 27.40 16.22 22.50
CA ALA A 76 27.94 16.36 21.15
C ALA A 76 26.81 16.54 20.12
N VAL A 77 27.12 17.14 18.97
CA VAL A 77 26.11 17.38 17.92
C VAL A 77 25.44 16.08 17.47
N THR A 78 26.19 14.98 17.38
CA THR A 78 25.64 13.64 17.10
C THR A 78 24.61 13.18 18.12
N GLU A 79 24.80 13.46 19.41
CA GLU A 79 23.84 13.13 20.46
C GLU A 79 22.61 14.04 20.36
N ILE A 80 22.81 15.31 20.01
CA ILE A 80 21.71 16.26 19.77
C ILE A 80 20.85 15.77 18.59
N ILE A 81 21.47 15.32 17.51
CA ILE A 81 20.76 14.75 16.34
C ILE A 81 19.91 13.55 16.77
N LEU A 82 20.45 12.64 17.59
CA LEU A 82 19.70 11.49 18.09
C LEU A 82 18.50 11.90 18.95
N ASN A 83 18.68 12.92 19.80
CA ASN A 83 17.60 13.45 20.64
C ASN A 83 16.53 14.14 19.81
N VAL A 84 16.93 14.88 18.74
CA VAL A 84 16.01 15.54 17.79
C VAL A 84 15.19 14.54 16.99
N LYS A 85 15.75 13.39 16.61
CA LYS A 85 15.03 12.30 15.94
C LYS A 85 13.89 11.72 16.77
N GLU A 86 13.95 11.84 18.09
CA GLU A 86 12.90 11.37 18.99
C GLU A 86 11.78 12.40 19.21
N ILE A 87 11.91 13.61 18.68
CA ILE A 87 10.85 14.62 18.74
C ILE A 87 9.71 14.20 17.82
N VAL A 88 8.53 14.01 18.39
CA VAL A 88 7.32 13.67 17.64
C VAL A 88 6.61 14.95 17.24
N VAL A 89 6.48 15.14 15.93
CA VAL A 89 5.80 16.30 15.35
C VAL A 89 4.52 15.85 14.66
N LYS A 90 3.44 16.58 14.88
CA LYS A 90 2.18 16.44 14.15
C LYS A 90 2.04 17.62 13.20
N ALA A 91 1.78 17.34 11.93
CA ALA A 91 1.51 18.35 10.90
C ALA A 91 0.08 18.26 10.41
N GLU A 92 -0.61 19.39 10.29
CA GLU A 92 -1.99 19.46 9.80
C GLU A 92 -2.08 19.41 8.27
N SER A 93 -1.01 19.75 7.56
CA SER A 93 -0.96 19.70 6.11
C SER A 93 0.42 19.29 5.61
N SER A 94 0.45 18.72 4.41
CA SER A 94 1.67 18.27 3.75
C SER A 94 2.54 19.47 3.31
N GLY A 95 3.85 19.23 3.23
CA GLY A 95 4.85 20.16 2.76
C GLY A 95 5.91 20.52 3.79
N GLU A 96 7.02 21.06 3.30
CA GLU A 96 8.15 21.48 4.11
C GLU A 96 7.82 22.72 4.94
N ARG A 97 8.14 22.67 6.21
CA ARG A 97 7.94 23.74 7.19
C ARG A 97 9.15 23.88 8.09
N ARG A 98 9.24 25.00 8.78
CA ARG A 98 10.36 25.31 9.66
C ARG A 98 9.92 25.51 11.10
N MET A 99 10.78 25.10 12.01
CA MET A 99 10.67 25.40 13.43
C MET A 99 11.98 26.05 13.85
N SER A 100 11.93 26.88 14.88
CA SER A 100 13.10 27.56 15.41
C SER A 100 13.18 27.45 16.93
N LEU A 101 14.40 27.51 17.43
CA LEU A 101 14.68 27.49 18.86
C LEU A 101 15.78 28.52 19.13
N SER A 102 15.54 29.43 20.08
CA SER A 102 16.53 30.39 20.53
C SER A 102 16.51 30.46 22.03
N ILE A 103 17.58 30.00 22.68
CA ILE A 103 17.64 29.89 24.13
C ILE A 103 18.97 30.43 24.64
N LYS A 104 18.89 31.16 25.76
CA LYS A 104 20.04 31.59 26.55
C LYS A 104 20.25 30.64 27.73
N GLY A 105 21.48 30.10 27.86
CA GLY A 105 21.86 29.22 28.97
C GLY A 105 22.18 29.96 30.26
N PRO A 106 22.54 29.22 31.35
CA PRO A 106 22.51 27.76 31.43
C PRO A 106 21.09 27.21 31.60
N LYS A 107 20.73 26.21 30.78
CA LYS A 107 19.39 25.59 30.80
C LYS A 107 19.41 24.20 30.13
N VAL A 108 18.54 23.29 30.63
CA VAL A 108 18.20 22.06 29.87
C VAL A 108 17.17 22.43 28.82
N VAL A 109 17.54 22.23 27.57
CA VAL A 109 16.73 22.55 26.38
C VAL A 109 15.79 21.37 26.09
N LYS A 110 14.50 21.65 26.02
CA LYS A 110 13.46 20.67 25.74
C LYS A 110 12.74 20.97 24.45
N ALA A 111 12.03 20.01 23.93
CA ALA A 111 11.18 20.19 22.75
C ALA A 111 10.10 21.27 22.97
N ALA A 112 9.64 21.49 24.21
CA ALA A 112 8.74 22.58 24.57
C ALA A 112 9.29 23.98 24.29
N ASP A 113 10.60 24.13 24.18
CA ASP A 113 11.25 25.42 23.91
C ASP A 113 11.29 25.76 22.42
N ILE A 114 10.90 24.84 21.54
CA ILE A 114 10.84 25.04 20.10
C ILE A 114 9.61 25.89 19.78
N VAL A 115 9.82 26.91 18.97
CA VAL A 115 8.74 27.69 18.36
C VAL A 115 8.34 27.01 17.05
N ALA A 116 7.19 26.37 17.07
CA ALA A 116 6.64 25.71 15.90
C ALA A 116 5.91 26.71 14.98
N ASP A 117 5.99 26.50 13.68
CA ASP A 117 5.21 27.24 12.70
C ASP A 117 3.73 26.84 12.75
N ILE A 118 2.87 27.66 12.12
CA ILE A 118 1.41 27.43 12.10
C ILE A 118 1.11 26.05 11.49
N GLY A 119 0.32 25.23 12.22
CA GLY A 119 -0.08 23.88 11.81
C GLY A 119 0.97 22.81 12.09
N LEU A 120 1.98 23.09 12.93
CA LEU A 120 2.86 22.10 13.53
C LEU A 120 2.61 22.05 15.05
N GLU A 121 2.53 20.85 15.59
CA GLU A 121 2.36 20.60 17.02
C GLU A 121 3.41 19.59 17.48
N ILE A 122 4.07 19.86 18.61
CA ILE A 122 5.01 18.93 19.24
C ILE A 122 4.24 18.09 20.26
N VAL A 123 4.21 16.78 20.02
CA VAL A 123 3.42 15.82 20.83
C VAL A 123 4.11 15.47 22.12
N ASN A 124 5.44 15.45 22.14
CA ASN A 124 6.27 15.11 23.30
C ASN A 124 7.14 16.28 23.80
N PRO A 125 6.55 17.33 24.40
CA PRO A 125 7.25 18.55 24.79
C PRO A 125 8.34 18.35 25.83
N GLU A 126 8.30 17.26 26.59
CA GLU A 126 9.28 16.93 27.64
C GLU A 126 10.58 16.32 27.08
N GLN A 127 10.65 15.99 25.78
CA GLN A 127 11.84 15.42 25.17
C GLN A 127 13.03 16.40 25.31
N ILE A 128 14.13 15.90 25.85
CA ILE A 128 15.35 16.69 26.05
C ILE A 128 16.13 16.72 24.73
N ILE A 129 16.59 17.90 24.32
CA ILE A 129 17.41 18.11 23.13
C ILE A 129 18.89 18.16 23.51
N CYS A 130 19.24 19.09 24.41
CA CYS A 130 20.60 19.24 24.92
C CYS A 130 20.61 20.03 26.22
N THR A 131 21.80 20.16 26.85
CA THR A 131 22.02 20.90 28.07
C THR A 131 23.06 21.98 27.81
N VAL A 132 22.65 23.23 27.88
CA VAL A 132 23.55 24.38 27.83
C VAL A 132 24.07 24.66 29.23
N THR A 133 25.39 24.70 29.42
CA THR A 133 26.06 24.84 30.72
C THR A 133 26.60 26.23 30.96
N THR A 134 26.79 27.04 29.94
CA THR A 134 27.36 28.39 29.99
C THR A 134 26.33 29.45 29.62
N ASP A 135 26.62 30.73 29.89
CA ASP A 135 25.81 31.88 29.46
C ASP A 135 26.02 32.14 27.98
N ARG A 136 25.57 31.18 27.14
CA ARG A 136 25.61 31.22 25.68
C ARG A 136 24.20 31.21 25.15
N THR A 137 23.99 31.93 24.03
CA THR A 137 22.77 31.77 23.26
C THR A 137 22.96 30.58 22.30
N LEU A 138 21.99 29.70 22.26
CA LEU A 138 21.92 28.57 21.33
C LEU A 138 20.74 28.81 20.38
N ASP A 139 21.07 28.99 19.10
CA ASP A 139 20.10 29.19 18.04
C ASP A 139 20.10 27.94 17.14
N MET A 140 18.90 27.35 16.95
CA MET A 140 18.69 26.17 16.13
C MET A 140 17.49 26.38 15.20
N GLU A 141 17.56 25.83 14.01
CA GLU A 141 16.45 25.74 13.08
C GLU A 141 16.23 24.29 12.67
N PHE A 142 14.98 23.92 12.47
CA PHE A 142 14.59 22.57 12.06
C PHE A 142 13.73 22.64 10.82
N ILE A 143 13.97 21.70 9.91
CA ILE A 143 13.13 21.48 8.72
C ILE A 143 12.29 20.25 8.98
N VAL A 144 10.97 20.43 8.99
CA VAL A 144 9.97 19.38 9.14
C VAL A 144 9.34 19.12 7.78
N ASP A 145 9.11 17.86 7.48
CA ASP A 145 8.38 17.46 6.28
C ASP A 145 7.41 16.34 6.61
N THR A 146 6.50 16.06 5.69
CA THR A 146 5.55 14.95 5.78
C THR A 146 5.93 13.87 4.77
N GLY A 147 5.83 12.62 5.16
CA GLY A 147 6.21 11.50 4.31
C GLY A 147 5.70 10.18 4.87
N GLU A 148 6.17 9.09 4.31
CA GLU A 148 5.83 7.73 4.70
C GLU A 148 7.09 6.93 4.99
N GLY A 149 7.01 6.03 5.97
CA GLY A 149 8.09 5.11 6.28
C GLY A 149 9.33 5.79 6.88
N PHE A 150 10.50 5.49 6.32
CA PHE A 150 11.80 5.94 6.79
C PHE A 150 12.68 6.39 5.63
N VAL A 151 13.31 7.55 5.77
CA VAL A 151 14.23 8.10 4.77
C VAL A 151 15.57 8.41 5.46
N VAL A 152 16.65 7.85 4.94
CA VAL A 152 18.00 8.11 5.45
C VAL A 152 18.50 9.49 5.03
N SER A 153 19.34 10.11 5.84
CA SER A 153 19.89 11.44 5.62
C SER A 153 20.65 11.61 4.28
N GLU A 154 21.18 10.50 3.73
CA GLU A 154 21.87 10.48 2.44
C GLU A 154 20.92 10.60 1.24
N GLU A 155 19.68 10.13 1.38
CA GLU A 155 18.65 10.16 0.33
C GLU A 155 17.86 11.48 0.31
N ILE A 156 18.02 12.31 1.34
CA ILE A 156 17.31 13.60 1.44
C ILE A 156 17.87 14.58 0.39
N ASP A 157 17.01 15.14 -0.44
CA ASP A 157 17.41 16.15 -1.42
C ASP A 157 17.74 17.48 -0.71
N LYS A 158 19.01 17.88 -0.80
CA LYS A 158 19.58 19.08 -0.15
C LYS A 158 19.77 20.26 -1.10
N LYS A 159 19.26 20.17 -2.34
CA LYS A 159 19.56 21.17 -3.40
C LYS A 159 19.17 22.60 -3.04
N ASP A 160 18.08 22.75 -2.30
CA ASP A 160 17.54 24.04 -1.90
C ASP A 160 17.96 24.46 -0.49
N TRP A 161 18.81 23.67 0.18
CA TRP A 161 19.23 23.93 1.53
C TRP A 161 20.53 24.75 1.58
N PRO A 162 20.65 25.71 2.52
CA PRO A 162 21.93 26.32 2.84
C PRO A 162 22.95 25.25 3.28
N VAL A 163 24.23 25.54 3.06
CA VAL A 163 25.34 24.59 3.31
C VAL A 163 25.50 24.22 4.79
N ASP A 164 24.99 25.04 5.70
CA ASP A 164 25.05 24.88 7.14
C ASP A 164 23.92 24.01 7.74
N TYR A 165 23.05 23.46 6.88
CA TYR A 165 22.06 22.49 7.32
C TYR A 165 22.60 21.05 7.32
N ILE A 166 22.38 20.36 8.42
CA ILE A 166 22.70 18.96 8.62
C ILE A 166 21.43 18.14 8.35
N ALA A 167 21.49 17.18 7.43
CA ALA A 167 20.38 16.26 7.21
C ALA A 167 20.28 15.25 8.34
N VAL A 168 19.08 14.94 8.73
CA VAL A 168 18.74 14.01 9.81
C VAL A 168 17.86 12.91 9.25
N ASP A 169 18.14 11.66 9.58
CA ASP A 169 17.28 10.55 9.16
C ASP A 169 15.84 10.79 9.65
N ALA A 170 14.90 10.75 8.73
CA ALA A 170 13.51 11.04 9.00
C ALA A 170 12.69 9.76 9.19
N ILE A 171 12.10 9.60 10.37
CA ILE A 171 11.17 8.52 10.70
C ILE A 171 9.76 9.09 10.62
N TYR A 172 9.11 8.93 9.47
CA TYR A 172 7.76 9.48 9.25
C TYR A 172 6.67 8.62 9.86
N THR A 173 6.91 7.29 10.01
CA THR A 173 5.86 6.40 10.51
C THR A 173 5.45 6.74 11.95
N PRO A 174 4.16 7.02 12.19
CA PRO A 174 3.65 7.29 13.54
C PRO A 174 3.41 6.01 14.34
N ILE A 175 3.61 4.85 13.75
CA ILE A 175 3.34 3.56 14.39
C ILE A 175 4.63 2.99 14.99
N ARG A 176 4.65 2.88 16.32
CA ARG A 176 5.80 2.34 17.06
C ARG A 176 5.83 0.81 17.05
N LYS A 177 4.66 0.18 17.28
CA LYS A 177 4.57 -1.26 17.41
C LYS A 177 3.22 -1.78 16.94
N VAL A 178 3.25 -2.88 16.17
CA VAL A 178 2.06 -3.65 15.81
C VAL A 178 2.34 -5.13 16.05
N SER A 179 1.47 -5.78 16.82
CA SER A 179 1.45 -7.23 16.96
C SER A 179 0.03 -7.75 16.85
N TYR A 180 -0.11 -8.99 16.36
CA TYR A 180 -1.41 -9.65 16.32
C TYR A 180 -1.31 -11.07 16.83
N GLU A 181 -2.43 -11.55 17.38
CA GLU A 181 -2.62 -12.90 17.89
C GLU A 181 -3.90 -13.47 17.30
N ILE A 182 -3.89 -14.78 17.04
CA ILE A 182 -5.05 -15.49 16.52
C ILE A 182 -5.42 -16.58 17.51
N GLN A 183 -6.69 -16.65 17.82
CA GLN A 183 -7.26 -17.66 18.71
C GLN A 183 -8.48 -18.27 18.02
N ASP A 184 -8.73 -19.55 18.28
CA ASP A 184 -9.96 -20.20 17.82
C ASP A 184 -11.15 -19.60 18.59
N THR A 185 -12.27 -19.37 17.89
CA THR A 185 -13.52 -18.89 18.51
C THR A 185 -14.72 -19.67 17.97
N MET A 186 -15.85 -19.52 18.65
CA MET A 186 -17.09 -20.20 18.28
C MET A 186 -18.11 -19.22 17.76
N PHE A 187 -18.82 -19.58 16.70
CA PHE A 187 -20.00 -18.87 16.23
C PHE A 187 -21.19 -19.80 16.19
N GLY A 188 -22.12 -19.62 17.13
CA GLY A 188 -23.24 -20.54 17.33
C GLY A 188 -22.75 -21.93 17.78
N ARG A 189 -22.96 -22.95 16.94
CA ARG A 189 -22.49 -24.32 17.18
C ARG A 189 -21.23 -24.70 16.40
N MET A 190 -20.67 -23.76 15.65
CA MET A 190 -19.51 -23.98 14.81
C MET A 190 -18.27 -23.47 15.52
N THR A 191 -17.20 -24.26 15.53
CA THR A 191 -15.93 -23.98 16.24
C THR A 191 -14.80 -23.54 15.31
N ASP A 192 -15.03 -23.53 13.99
CA ASP A 192 -13.99 -23.25 12.98
C ASP A 192 -13.93 -21.75 12.60
N PHE A 193 -13.81 -20.89 13.59
CA PHE A 193 -13.65 -19.45 13.39
C PHE A 193 -12.44 -18.92 14.12
N ASP A 194 -11.83 -17.88 13.51
CA ASP A 194 -10.71 -17.16 14.08
C ASP A 194 -11.20 -15.94 14.85
N LYS A 195 -10.52 -15.65 15.95
CA LYS A 195 -10.55 -14.39 16.67
C LYS A 195 -9.19 -13.74 16.48
N LEU A 196 -9.18 -12.60 15.81
CA LEU A 196 -7.99 -11.78 15.61
C LEU A 196 -7.92 -10.72 16.71
N THR A 197 -6.81 -10.69 17.44
CA THR A 197 -6.47 -9.64 18.39
C THR A 197 -5.32 -8.84 17.83
N LEU A 198 -5.55 -7.58 17.47
CA LEU A 198 -4.56 -6.65 16.92
C LEU A 198 -4.17 -5.65 17.99
N ASN A 199 -2.89 -5.61 18.37
CA ASN A 199 -2.33 -4.63 19.31
C ASN A 199 -1.57 -3.57 18.52
N VAL A 200 -1.90 -2.31 18.71
CA VAL A 200 -1.27 -1.17 18.02
C VAL A 200 -0.79 -0.16 19.06
N GLU A 201 0.42 0.33 18.87
CA GLU A 201 1.03 1.39 19.66
C GLU A 201 1.54 2.48 18.72
N THR A 202 1.07 3.72 18.93
CA THR A 202 1.45 4.91 18.16
C THR A 202 2.39 5.80 18.96
N ASP A 203 2.97 6.80 18.33
CA ASP A 203 3.76 7.84 18.96
C ASP A 203 2.92 9.01 19.52
N GLY A 204 1.62 9.02 19.22
CA GLY A 204 0.67 10.03 19.66
C GLY A 204 0.35 11.13 18.63
N SER A 205 1.02 11.15 17.49
CA SER A 205 0.72 12.10 16.42
C SER A 205 -0.59 11.76 15.69
N ILE A 206 -0.99 10.47 15.71
CA ILE A 206 -2.23 9.97 15.12
C ILE A 206 -3.01 9.13 16.13
N GLU A 207 -4.35 9.19 16.07
CA GLU A 207 -5.19 8.27 16.83
C GLU A 207 -5.15 6.87 16.21
N ILE A 208 -5.19 5.83 17.07
CA ILE A 208 -5.10 4.44 16.64
C ILE A 208 -6.24 4.06 15.68
N ARG A 209 -7.43 4.59 15.92
CA ARG A 209 -8.61 4.35 15.05
C ARG A 209 -8.39 4.90 13.65
N ASP A 210 -7.86 6.11 13.56
CA ASP A 210 -7.59 6.77 12.30
C ASP A 210 -6.50 6.04 11.51
N ALA A 211 -5.45 5.60 12.20
CA ALA A 211 -4.39 4.81 11.61
C ALA A 211 -4.89 3.48 11.03
N ILE A 212 -5.77 2.76 11.78
CA ILE A 212 -6.36 1.51 11.29
C ILE A 212 -7.30 1.77 10.12
N SER A 213 -8.14 2.81 10.21
CA SER A 213 -9.07 3.18 9.12
C SER A 213 -8.31 3.50 7.84
N TYR A 214 -7.26 4.31 7.94
CA TYR A 214 -6.39 4.62 6.82
C TYR A 214 -5.72 3.37 6.21
N ALA A 215 -5.21 2.46 7.05
CA ALA A 215 -4.62 1.22 6.59
C ALA A 215 -5.62 0.32 5.84
N VAL A 216 -6.88 0.28 6.31
CA VAL A 216 -7.96 -0.48 5.65
C VAL A 216 -8.34 0.16 4.31
N GLU A 217 -8.44 1.49 4.24
CA GLU A 217 -8.73 2.21 3.00
C GLU A 217 -7.63 1.98 1.96
N LEU A 218 -6.37 2.04 2.39
CA LEU A 218 -5.23 1.78 1.52
C LEU A 218 -5.25 0.35 0.96
N LEU A 219 -5.52 -0.65 1.83
CA LEU A 219 -5.67 -2.04 1.39
C LEU A 219 -6.83 -2.20 0.40
N LYS A 220 -7.97 -1.55 0.66
CA LYS A 220 -9.12 -1.58 -0.23
C LYS A 220 -8.77 -0.99 -1.60
N LEU A 221 -8.13 0.19 -1.61
CA LEU A 221 -7.70 0.84 -2.84
C LEU A 221 -6.80 -0.06 -3.72
N HIS A 222 -5.93 -0.85 -3.08
CA HIS A 222 -5.07 -1.79 -3.81
C HIS A 222 -5.78 -3.08 -4.24
N LEU A 223 -6.91 -3.42 -3.62
CA LEU A 223 -7.72 -4.58 -3.98
C LEU A 223 -8.79 -4.26 -5.05
N ASP A 224 -9.24 -3.01 -5.13
CA ASP A 224 -10.26 -2.59 -6.08
C ASP A 224 -9.95 -2.93 -7.55
N PRO A 225 -8.70 -2.76 -8.08
CA PRO A 225 -8.38 -3.14 -9.45
C PRO A 225 -8.58 -4.64 -9.75
N PHE A 226 -8.47 -5.50 -8.74
CA PHE A 226 -8.70 -6.94 -8.91
C PHE A 226 -10.19 -7.28 -9.13
N LEU A 227 -11.11 -6.44 -8.65
CA LEU A 227 -12.54 -6.60 -8.90
C LEU A 227 -12.87 -6.36 -10.39
N GLU A 228 -12.13 -5.44 -11.04
CA GLU A 228 -12.35 -5.13 -12.45
C GLU A 228 -11.92 -6.24 -13.40
N ILE A 229 -11.06 -7.16 -12.97
CA ILE A 229 -10.64 -8.31 -13.80
C ILE A 229 -11.86 -9.17 -14.14
N GLY A 230 -12.75 -9.42 -13.16
CA GLY A 230 -13.99 -10.17 -13.38
C GLY A 230 -14.96 -9.45 -14.32
N ASN A 231 -15.16 -8.17 -14.12
CA ASN A 231 -16.08 -7.35 -14.92
C ASN A 231 -15.61 -7.23 -16.38
N LYS A 232 -14.30 -7.12 -16.62
CA LYS A 232 -13.76 -7.13 -17.99
C LYS A 232 -13.98 -8.45 -18.71
N MET A 233 -13.96 -9.58 -17.98
CA MET A 233 -14.26 -10.89 -18.57
C MET A 233 -15.75 -11.06 -18.88
N GLU A 234 -16.65 -10.52 -18.07
CA GLU A 234 -18.09 -10.51 -18.36
C GLU A 234 -18.39 -9.60 -19.55
N ASN A 235 -17.88 -8.39 -19.60
CA ASN A 235 -18.04 -7.48 -20.74
C ASN A 235 -17.48 -8.09 -22.05
N LEU A 236 -16.33 -8.77 -21.99
CA LEU A 236 -15.78 -9.47 -23.16
C LEU A 236 -16.66 -10.66 -23.61
N ARG A 237 -17.37 -11.32 -22.68
CA ARG A 237 -18.33 -12.37 -23.02
C ARG A 237 -19.58 -11.79 -23.65
N ASP A 238 -20.11 -10.72 -23.08
CA ASP A 238 -21.27 -10.01 -23.62
C ASP A 238 -20.98 -9.44 -25.01
N ASP A 239 -19.78 -8.84 -25.21
CA ASP A 239 -19.32 -8.37 -26.52
C ASP A 239 -19.19 -9.50 -27.55
N ILE A 240 -18.73 -10.69 -27.13
CA ILE A 240 -18.65 -11.87 -28.00
C ILE A 240 -20.03 -12.45 -28.28
N GLU A 241 -20.93 -12.48 -27.30
CA GLU A 241 -22.32 -12.93 -27.49
C GLU A 241 -23.09 -11.97 -28.39
N GLU A 242 -22.94 -10.64 -28.26
CA GLU A 242 -23.52 -9.66 -29.21
C GLU A 242 -22.93 -9.81 -30.62
N MET A 243 -21.64 -10.09 -30.76
CA MET A 243 -21.03 -10.37 -32.10
C MET A 243 -21.52 -11.67 -32.71
N ILE A 244 -22.01 -12.62 -31.90
CA ILE A 244 -22.56 -13.90 -32.39
C ILE A 244 -24.08 -13.77 -32.66
N GLU A 245 -24.79 -12.88 -31.97
CA GLU A 245 -26.24 -12.64 -32.14
C GLU A 245 -26.56 -11.63 -33.25
N GLU A 246 -25.59 -10.86 -33.78
CA GLU A 246 -25.85 -10.17 -35.05
C GLU A 246 -26.08 -11.25 -36.14
N PRO A 247 -27.29 -11.35 -36.69
CA PRO A 247 -27.47 -12.23 -37.82
C PRO A 247 -26.54 -11.72 -38.93
N MET A 248 -25.42 -12.44 -39.15
CA MET A 248 -24.71 -12.28 -40.40
C MET A 248 -25.77 -12.45 -41.46
N ASP A 249 -26.12 -11.38 -42.18
CA ASP A 249 -26.72 -11.49 -43.50
C ASP A 249 -25.72 -12.29 -44.32
N ILE A 250 -25.86 -13.60 -44.16
CA ILE A 250 -25.25 -14.55 -45.11
C ILE A 250 -25.97 -14.24 -46.43
N GLN A 251 -25.38 -13.30 -47.19
CA GLN A 251 -25.62 -13.28 -48.60
C GLN A 251 -25.31 -14.72 -49.03
N VAL A 252 -26.39 -15.46 -49.33
CA VAL A 252 -26.28 -16.76 -49.92
C VAL A 252 -25.51 -16.50 -51.24
N ILE A 253 -24.19 -16.63 -51.16
CA ILE A 253 -23.34 -16.72 -52.34
C ILE A 253 -23.82 -17.99 -52.99
N ASP A 254 -24.50 -17.80 -54.11
CA ASP A 254 -25.05 -18.82 -55.01
C ASP A 254 -23.92 -19.83 -55.28
N ASP A 255 -23.98 -20.94 -54.57
CA ASP A 255 -22.83 -21.83 -54.37
C ASP A 255 -22.70 -22.81 -55.54
N LYS A 256 -22.36 -22.25 -56.72
CA LYS A 256 -21.98 -23.04 -57.90
C LYS A 256 -20.67 -23.79 -57.72
N SER A 257 -19.94 -23.56 -56.62
CA SER A 257 -18.65 -24.19 -56.36
C SER A 257 -18.78 -25.59 -55.74
N HIS A 258 -19.93 -25.94 -55.15
CA HIS A 258 -20.14 -27.26 -54.54
C HIS A 258 -20.35 -28.40 -55.55
N ASP A 259 -20.88 -28.10 -56.71
CA ASP A 259 -21.09 -29.09 -57.79
C ASP A 259 -19.94 -29.18 -58.80
N MET A 260 -18.84 -28.49 -58.56
CA MET A 260 -17.65 -28.55 -59.39
C MET A 260 -17.03 -29.94 -59.35
N LYS A 261 -16.80 -30.54 -60.53
CA LYS A 261 -16.09 -31.82 -60.61
C LYS A 261 -14.60 -31.64 -60.38
N ILE A 262 -13.95 -32.64 -59.81
CA ILE A 262 -12.51 -32.63 -59.51
C ILE A 262 -11.67 -32.39 -60.80
N GLU A 263 -12.24 -32.66 -61.95
CA GLU A 263 -11.60 -32.46 -63.25
C GLU A 263 -11.48 -30.98 -63.68
N GLU A 264 -12.31 -30.10 -63.06
CA GLU A 264 -12.34 -28.65 -63.34
C GLU A 264 -11.44 -27.87 -62.30
N LEU A 265 -10.94 -28.56 -61.27
CA LEU A 265 -9.98 -28.02 -60.31
C LEU A 265 -8.57 -28.23 -60.87
N ASP A 266 -7.79 -27.18 -60.98
CA ASP A 266 -6.40 -27.17 -61.48
C ASP A 266 -5.45 -27.85 -60.47
N LEU A 267 -5.70 -29.16 -60.24
CA LEU A 267 -4.96 -29.98 -59.26
C LEU A 267 -3.73 -30.63 -59.89
N THR A 268 -2.69 -30.79 -59.10
CA THR A 268 -1.53 -31.57 -59.58
C THR A 268 -1.95 -33.01 -59.90
N VAL A 269 -1.33 -33.61 -60.93
CA VAL A 269 -1.61 -34.98 -61.39
C VAL A 269 -1.61 -36.01 -60.24
N ARG A 270 -0.77 -35.78 -59.24
CA ARG A 270 -0.66 -36.63 -58.05
C ARG A 270 -1.86 -36.51 -57.13
N SER A 271 -2.32 -35.29 -56.87
CA SER A 271 -3.50 -35.00 -56.03
C SER A 271 -4.78 -35.50 -56.71
N PHE A 272 -4.93 -35.27 -58.03
CA PHE A 272 -6.04 -35.75 -58.81
C PHE A 272 -6.17 -37.28 -58.76
N ASN A 273 -5.06 -38.00 -58.97
CA ASN A 273 -5.06 -39.47 -58.92
C ASN A 273 -5.36 -40.03 -57.52
N CYS A 274 -4.96 -39.32 -56.45
CA CYS A 274 -5.30 -39.70 -55.08
C CYS A 274 -6.81 -39.56 -54.81
N LEU A 275 -7.43 -38.45 -55.20
CA LEU A 275 -8.86 -38.20 -55.02
C LEU A 275 -9.72 -39.17 -55.88
N LYS A 276 -9.32 -39.45 -57.10
CA LYS A 276 -9.99 -40.40 -57.99
C LYS A 276 -9.89 -41.84 -57.45
N LYS A 277 -8.77 -42.25 -56.84
CA LYS A 277 -8.61 -43.54 -56.17
C LYS A 277 -9.46 -43.64 -54.90
N ALA A 278 -9.73 -42.53 -54.23
CA ALA A 278 -10.56 -42.44 -53.03
C ALA A 278 -12.07 -42.38 -53.35
N GLY A 279 -12.46 -42.39 -54.63
CA GLY A 279 -13.86 -42.38 -55.06
C GLY A 279 -14.53 -40.99 -54.90
N ILE A 280 -13.75 -39.90 -54.83
CA ILE A 280 -14.25 -38.54 -54.70
C ILE A 280 -14.33 -37.93 -56.09
N GLU A 281 -15.55 -37.64 -56.57
CA GLU A 281 -15.79 -37.13 -57.92
C GLU A 281 -16.20 -35.64 -57.96
N ALA A 282 -16.63 -35.08 -56.86
CA ALA A 282 -17.02 -33.69 -56.72
C ALA A 282 -16.61 -33.10 -55.38
N VAL A 283 -16.51 -31.75 -55.27
CA VAL A 283 -16.11 -31.03 -54.07
C VAL A 283 -17.07 -31.25 -52.92
N SER A 284 -18.36 -31.47 -53.18
CA SER A 284 -19.39 -31.78 -52.17
C SER A 284 -19.10 -33.05 -51.34
N TYR A 285 -18.36 -34.03 -51.89
CA TYR A 285 -18.00 -35.25 -51.14
C TYR A 285 -16.90 -35.06 -50.09
N THR A 286 -16.11 -33.99 -50.17
CA THR A 286 -15.06 -33.70 -49.23
C THR A 286 -15.61 -33.13 -47.92
N HIS A 287 -16.71 -32.39 -47.97
CA HIS A 287 -17.39 -31.83 -46.80
C HIS A 287 -18.14 -32.87 -45.96
N LEU A 288 -18.79 -33.84 -46.59
CA LEU A 288 -19.53 -34.91 -45.88
C LEU A 288 -18.60 -35.83 -45.05
N ARG A 289 -17.40 -36.12 -45.57
CA ARG A 289 -16.44 -36.98 -44.86
C ARG A 289 -15.72 -36.31 -43.71
N ALA A 290 -15.56 -34.99 -43.74
CA ALA A 290 -14.98 -34.22 -42.64
C ALA A 290 -15.92 -34.18 -41.41
N HIS A 291 -17.23 -34.26 -41.62
CA HIS A 291 -18.22 -34.26 -40.54
C HIS A 291 -18.36 -35.62 -39.83
N GLU A 292 -18.10 -36.73 -40.53
CA GLU A 292 -18.15 -38.08 -39.93
C GLU A 292 -16.93 -38.40 -39.07
N THR A 293 -15.76 -37.78 -39.32
CA THR A 293 -14.54 -38.02 -38.55
C THR A 293 -14.47 -37.24 -37.24
N VAL A 294 -15.37 -36.29 -36.97
CA VAL A 294 -15.42 -35.50 -35.73
C VAL A 294 -16.35 -36.12 -34.68
N LEU A 295 -17.17 -37.12 -35.06
CA LEU A 295 -18.11 -37.79 -34.17
C LEU A 295 -17.57 -39.09 -33.58
N ASP A 296 -16.37 -39.56 -33.97
CA ASP A 296 -15.74 -40.82 -33.49
C ASP A 296 -14.44 -40.60 -32.71
N LEU A 297 -14.28 -39.43 -32.03
CA LEU A 297 -13.17 -39.18 -31.07
C LEU A 297 -13.71 -38.75 -29.74
#